data_85fff638b0bf5566addbb0b287332d94
#
_entry.id   85fff638b0bf5566addbb0b287332d94
#
_cell.length_a   1.000
_cell.length_b   1.000
_cell.length_c   1.000
_cell.angle_alpha   90.00
_cell.angle_beta   90.00
_cell.angle_gamma   90.00
#
_symmetry.space_group_name_H-M   'P 1'
#
loop_
_entity.id
_entity.type
_entity.pdbx_description
1 polymer ?
#
loop_
_entity_poly.entity_id
_entity_poly.type
_entity_poly.pdbx_seq_one_letter_code
_entity_poly.pdbx_strand_id
1 'polypeptide(L)'
;QYAIVDNYNKNHPDKPIDLVAGDQFEAADAYQWVLEGRYDAYFNIKTSFEANVEAEDGEYHQYADQLSYIPYEGIPTWPLFNINNQELANAYDQAWEQLEADGTLEKLQQEYFGYSLFDYVPEGYQIGDEL
;
A
#
# COMPACT_ATOMS: atom_id res chain seq x y z
N GLN A 1 1.22 6.78 3.70
CA GLN A 1 -0.06 7.23 3.11
C GLN A 1 -0.27 8.74 3.28
N TYR A 2 -0.11 9.29 4.49
CA TYR A 2 -0.27 10.75 4.72
C TYR A 2 0.63 11.58 3.81
N ALA A 3 1.92 11.26 3.71
CA ALA A 3 2.88 11.98 2.91
C ALA A 3 2.51 12.01 1.41
N ILE A 4 1.96 10.92 0.88
CA ILE A 4 1.51 10.81 -0.51
C ILE A 4 0.41 11.84 -0.81
N VAL A 5 -0.60 11.90 0.06
CA VAL A 5 -1.72 12.85 -0.10
C VAL A 5 -1.28 14.29 0.13
N ASP A 6 -0.41 14.53 1.10
CA ASP A 6 0.16 15.85 1.36
C ASP A 6 0.99 16.34 0.16
N ASN A 7 1.77 15.44 -0.46
CA ASN A 7 2.52 15.75 -1.68
C ASN A 7 1.60 16.00 -2.89
N TYR A 8 0.53 15.21 -3.04
CA TYR A 8 -0.49 15.50 -4.04
C TYR A 8 -1.06 16.91 -3.86
N ASN A 9 -1.44 17.29 -2.64
CA ASN A 9 -2.02 18.60 -2.34
C ASN A 9 -1.06 19.77 -2.65
N LYS A 10 0.25 19.58 -2.36
CA LYS A 10 1.28 20.57 -2.71
C LYS A 10 1.39 20.79 -4.23
N ASN A 11 1.22 19.72 -5.00
CA ASN A 11 1.33 19.75 -6.46
C ASN A 11 0.01 20.14 -7.16
N HIS A 12 -1.13 20.08 -6.45
CA HIS A 12 -2.46 20.38 -6.98
C HIS A 12 -3.23 21.36 -6.09
N PRO A 13 -2.71 22.57 -5.89
CA PRO A 13 -3.32 23.55 -4.96
C PRO A 13 -4.70 24.04 -5.38
N ASP A 14 -5.08 23.84 -6.63
CA ASP A 14 -6.41 24.15 -7.18
C ASP A 14 -7.45 23.03 -6.93
N LYS A 15 -7.01 21.84 -6.54
CA LYS A 15 -7.86 20.67 -6.28
C LYS A 15 -7.35 19.86 -5.08
N PRO A 16 -7.19 20.47 -3.91
CA PRO A 16 -6.67 19.76 -2.75
C PRO A 16 -7.66 18.73 -2.23
N ILE A 17 -7.14 17.65 -1.72
CA ILE A 17 -7.89 16.66 -0.93
C ILE A 17 -7.94 17.18 0.51
N ASP A 18 -9.14 17.21 1.11
CA ASP A 18 -9.29 17.51 2.54
C ASP A 18 -8.85 16.27 3.35
N LEU A 19 -7.60 16.30 3.78
CA LEU A 19 -6.95 15.16 4.42
C LEU A 19 -7.22 15.15 5.92
N VAL A 20 -8.05 14.22 6.36
CA VAL A 20 -8.34 13.98 7.78
C VAL A 20 -7.47 12.83 8.28
N ALA A 21 -6.48 13.14 9.10
CA ALA A 21 -5.64 12.16 9.76
C ALA A 21 -6.20 11.86 11.17
N GLY A 22 -6.44 10.60 11.45
CA GLY A 22 -6.87 10.13 12.76
C GLY A 22 -5.74 9.39 13.48
N ASP A 23 -5.53 9.67 14.76
CA ASP A 23 -4.50 9.01 15.56
C ASP A 23 -4.92 7.61 16.04
N GLN A 24 -6.21 7.34 16.10
CA GLN A 24 -6.78 6.09 16.62
C GLN A 24 -8.10 5.77 15.91
N PHE A 25 -8.08 4.88 14.95
CA PHE A 25 -9.28 4.26 14.37
C PHE A 25 -8.93 2.86 13.85
N GLU A 26 -9.88 1.96 13.87
CA GLU A 26 -9.75 0.66 13.24
C GLU A 26 -10.12 0.75 11.76
N ALA A 27 -9.57 -0.15 10.93
CA ALA A 27 -9.89 -0.18 9.49
C ALA A 27 -11.41 -0.33 9.26
N ALA A 28 -12.08 -1.08 10.14
CA ALA A 28 -13.52 -1.24 10.16
C ALA A 28 -14.27 0.09 10.24
N ASP A 29 -13.85 0.99 11.14
CA ASP A 29 -14.45 2.32 11.28
C ASP A 29 -14.34 3.13 9.98
N ALA A 30 -13.19 3.05 9.30
CA ALA A 30 -12.95 3.78 8.07
C ALA A 30 -13.85 3.30 6.91
N TYR A 31 -14.04 1.99 6.75
CA TYR A 31 -14.99 1.45 5.78
C TYR A 31 -16.43 1.91 6.08
N GLN A 32 -16.82 1.85 7.35
CA GLN A 32 -18.14 2.31 7.79
C GLN A 32 -18.37 3.79 7.44
N TRP A 33 -17.39 4.66 7.70
CA TRP A 33 -17.50 6.09 7.42
C TRP A 33 -17.61 6.42 5.93
N VAL A 34 -16.97 5.64 5.06
CA VAL A 34 -17.13 5.77 3.61
C VAL A 34 -18.52 5.32 3.19
N LEU A 35 -19.00 4.18 3.68
CA LEU A 35 -20.35 3.67 3.40
C LEU A 35 -21.46 4.61 3.88
N GLU A 36 -21.27 5.28 5.01
CA GLU A 36 -22.20 6.29 5.54
C GLU A 36 -22.11 7.65 4.84
N GLY A 37 -21.15 7.83 3.92
CA GLY A 37 -20.90 9.10 3.26
C GLY A 37 -20.33 10.20 4.16
N ARG A 38 -19.71 9.81 5.28
CA ARG A 38 -19.02 10.74 6.18
C ARG A 38 -17.71 11.23 5.56
N TYR A 39 -17.03 10.35 4.83
CA TYR A 39 -15.85 10.64 4.02
C TYR A 39 -16.04 10.07 2.62
N ASP A 40 -15.46 10.72 1.62
CA ASP A 40 -15.55 10.30 0.22
C ASP A 40 -14.63 9.12 -0.10
N ALA A 41 -13.51 8.98 0.63
CA ALA A 41 -12.52 7.94 0.41
C ALA A 41 -11.73 7.61 1.69
N TYR A 42 -11.17 6.41 1.70
CA TYR A 42 -10.24 5.93 2.70
C TYR A 42 -8.97 5.42 2.02
N PHE A 43 -7.81 5.92 2.44
CA PHE A 43 -6.52 5.45 1.91
C PHE A 43 -6.08 4.19 2.63
N ASN A 44 -6.02 3.08 1.90
CA ASN A 44 -5.65 1.77 2.42
C ASN A 44 -4.77 1.01 1.43
N ILE A 45 -4.14 -0.06 1.88
CA ILE A 45 -3.39 -0.97 1.02
C ILE A 45 -4.36 -1.92 0.28
N LYS A 46 -4.03 -2.27 -0.96
CA LYS A 46 -4.87 -3.09 -1.83
C LYS A 46 -5.21 -4.44 -1.22
N THR A 47 -4.23 -5.14 -0.66
CA THR A 47 -4.45 -6.45 -0.03
C THR A 47 -5.42 -6.41 1.14
N SER A 48 -5.48 -5.29 1.88
CA SER A 48 -6.50 -5.10 2.92
C SER A 48 -7.90 -4.95 2.32
N PHE A 49 -8.05 -4.24 1.20
CA PHE A 49 -9.32 -4.14 0.50
C PHE A 49 -9.76 -5.50 -0.05
N GLU A 50 -8.86 -6.23 -0.71
CA GLU A 50 -9.12 -7.57 -1.24
C GLU A 50 -9.61 -8.52 -0.12
N ALA A 51 -8.93 -8.52 1.03
CA ALA A 51 -9.28 -9.40 2.15
C ALA A 51 -10.59 -9.01 2.86
N ASN A 52 -10.91 -7.72 2.96
CA ASN A 52 -12.07 -7.28 3.72
C ASN A 52 -13.33 -7.07 2.87
N VAL A 53 -13.17 -6.78 1.56
CA VAL A 53 -14.28 -6.42 0.67
C VAL A 53 -14.47 -7.44 -0.44
N GLU A 54 -13.39 -7.87 -1.12
CA GLU A 54 -13.51 -8.75 -2.29
C GLU A 54 -13.62 -10.23 -1.91
N ALA A 55 -12.93 -10.67 -0.85
CA ALA A 55 -13.02 -12.04 -0.36
C ALA A 55 -14.43 -12.38 0.11
N GLU A 56 -14.93 -13.59 -0.23
CA GLU A 56 -16.29 -14.05 0.13
C GLU A 56 -16.55 -14.06 1.65
N ASP A 57 -15.51 -14.28 2.45
CA ASP A 57 -15.53 -14.26 3.91
C ASP A 57 -15.11 -12.89 4.51
N GLY A 58 -14.89 -11.88 3.65
CA GLY A 58 -14.53 -10.53 4.07
C GLY A 58 -15.64 -9.85 4.87
N GLU A 59 -15.27 -9.14 5.93
CA GLU A 59 -16.22 -8.47 6.83
C GLU A 59 -17.17 -7.51 6.09
N TYR A 60 -16.67 -6.87 5.02
CA TYR A 60 -17.40 -5.89 4.21
C TYR A 60 -17.83 -6.44 2.84
N HIS A 61 -17.71 -7.74 2.61
CA HIS A 61 -18.08 -8.37 1.33
C HIS A 61 -19.53 -8.06 0.90
N GLN A 62 -20.44 -7.97 1.84
CA GLN A 62 -21.84 -7.59 1.56
C GLN A 62 -22.02 -6.19 0.95
N TYR A 63 -20.98 -5.35 0.97
CA TYR A 63 -20.97 -4.01 0.41
C TYR A 63 -20.00 -3.87 -0.79
N ALA A 64 -19.54 -4.98 -1.36
CA ALA A 64 -18.59 -4.98 -2.46
C ALA A 64 -19.10 -4.26 -3.72
N ASP A 65 -20.40 -4.16 -3.90
CA ASP A 65 -21.06 -3.41 -4.97
C ASP A 65 -21.11 -1.89 -4.71
N GLN A 66 -20.82 -1.44 -3.49
CA GLN A 66 -20.85 -0.03 -3.07
C GLN A 66 -19.45 0.55 -2.86
N LEU A 67 -18.43 -0.30 -2.81
CA LEU A 67 -17.04 0.09 -2.58
C LEU A 67 -16.19 -0.26 -3.80
N SER A 68 -15.23 0.59 -4.12
CA SER A 68 -14.26 0.32 -5.18
C SER A 68 -12.86 0.70 -4.75
N TYR A 69 -11.87 -0.05 -5.19
CA TYR A 69 -10.46 0.27 -4.97
C TYR A 69 -9.85 0.88 -6.23
N ILE A 70 -9.21 2.03 -6.07
CA ILE A 70 -8.47 2.70 -7.14
C ILE A 70 -7.00 2.71 -6.73
N PRO A 71 -6.11 1.97 -7.42
CA PRO A 71 -4.68 2.03 -7.14
C PRO A 71 -4.14 3.43 -7.46
N TYR A 72 -3.32 3.95 -6.56
CA TYR A 72 -2.72 5.26 -6.72
C TYR A 72 -1.19 5.14 -6.83
N GLU A 73 -0.53 4.61 -5.81
CA GLU A 73 0.92 4.53 -5.73
C GLU A 73 1.36 3.37 -4.85
N GLY A 74 2.48 2.73 -5.20
CA GLY A 74 3.12 1.71 -4.38
C GLY A 74 3.92 2.34 -3.25
N ILE A 75 3.80 1.81 -2.04
CA ILE A 75 4.59 2.21 -0.89
C ILE A 75 5.61 1.12 -0.61
N PRO A 76 6.91 1.33 -0.87
CA PRO A 76 7.93 0.35 -0.55
C PRO A 76 8.05 0.20 0.97
N THR A 77 8.19 -1.04 1.41
CA THR A 77 8.40 -1.39 2.81
C THR A 77 9.64 -2.26 2.93
N TRP A 78 10.46 -1.97 3.93
CA TRP A 78 11.75 -2.59 4.12
C TRP A 78 11.82 -3.31 5.47
N PRO A 79 12.51 -4.45 5.57
CA PRO A 79 12.78 -5.08 6.86
C PRO A 79 13.69 -4.19 7.70
N LEU A 80 13.40 -4.12 9.00
CA LEU A 80 14.21 -3.37 9.95
C LEU A 80 15.20 -4.30 10.64
N PHE A 81 16.49 -4.00 10.52
CA PHE A 81 17.55 -4.73 11.20
C PHE A 81 18.14 -3.92 12.35
N ASN A 82 18.53 -4.59 13.42
CA ASN A 82 19.34 -3.95 14.48
C ASN A 82 20.69 -3.54 13.88
N ILE A 83 21.19 -2.36 14.24
CA ILE A 83 22.47 -1.82 13.73
C ILE A 83 23.67 -2.75 13.96
N ASN A 84 23.61 -3.60 14.97
CA ASN A 84 24.65 -4.59 15.26
C ASN A 84 24.57 -5.84 14.37
N ASN A 85 23.55 -5.98 13.55
CA ASN A 85 23.31 -7.13 12.66
C ASN A 85 23.56 -6.78 11.18
N GLN A 86 24.60 -6.00 10.91
CA GLN A 86 24.91 -5.55 9.53
C GLN A 86 25.19 -6.73 8.59
N GLU A 87 25.82 -7.81 9.08
CA GLU A 87 26.07 -9.01 8.27
C GLU A 87 24.76 -9.67 7.81
N LEU A 88 23.74 -9.69 8.68
CA LEU A 88 22.42 -10.23 8.34
C LEU A 88 21.72 -9.31 7.32
N ALA A 89 21.78 -8.00 7.50
CA ALA A 89 21.21 -7.04 6.54
C ALA A 89 21.84 -7.21 5.15
N ASN A 90 23.18 -7.27 5.08
CA ASN A 90 23.88 -7.47 3.82
C ASN A 90 23.54 -8.82 3.15
N ALA A 91 23.40 -9.88 3.94
CA ALA A 91 23.00 -11.18 3.41
C ALA A 91 21.56 -11.18 2.88
N TYR A 92 20.66 -10.45 3.56
CA TYR A 92 19.28 -10.25 3.09
C TYR A 92 19.25 -9.49 1.76
N ASP A 93 19.97 -8.37 1.64
CA ASP A 93 20.04 -7.57 0.41
C ASP A 93 20.56 -8.41 -0.77
N GLN A 94 21.64 -9.17 -0.56
CA GLN A 94 22.19 -10.05 -1.59
C GLN A 94 21.18 -11.14 -2.03
N ALA A 95 20.46 -11.73 -1.07
CA ALA A 95 19.43 -12.73 -1.39
C ALA A 95 18.25 -12.09 -2.15
N TRP A 96 17.83 -10.90 -1.76
CA TRP A 96 16.79 -10.14 -2.44
C TRP A 96 17.17 -9.85 -3.91
N GLU A 97 18.36 -9.29 -4.14
CA GLU A 97 18.88 -9.02 -5.48
C GLU A 97 18.93 -10.27 -6.37
N GLN A 98 19.29 -11.42 -5.80
CA GLN A 98 19.31 -12.68 -6.54
C GLN A 98 17.91 -13.16 -6.93
N LEU A 99 16.96 -13.09 -5.99
CA LEU A 99 15.57 -13.50 -6.22
C LEU A 99 14.84 -12.56 -7.19
N GLU A 100 15.21 -11.28 -7.20
CA GLU A 100 14.72 -10.32 -8.18
C GLU A 100 15.30 -10.63 -9.58
N ALA A 101 16.63 -10.80 -9.67
CA ALA A 101 17.33 -11.06 -10.92
C ALA A 101 16.92 -12.37 -11.60
N ASP A 102 16.58 -13.41 -10.83
CA ASP A 102 16.14 -14.71 -11.37
C ASP A 102 14.63 -14.80 -11.63
N GLY A 103 13.87 -13.73 -11.33
CA GLY A 103 12.43 -13.63 -11.54
C GLY A 103 11.57 -14.34 -10.48
N THR A 104 12.19 -14.85 -9.41
CA THR A 104 11.45 -15.57 -8.35
C THR A 104 10.47 -14.64 -7.64
N LEU A 105 10.87 -13.38 -7.34
CA LEU A 105 9.99 -12.42 -6.67
C LEU A 105 8.77 -12.10 -7.53
N GLU A 106 8.95 -11.84 -8.82
CA GLU A 106 7.85 -11.57 -9.73
C GLU A 106 6.89 -12.77 -9.84
N LYS A 107 7.43 -13.98 -9.95
CA LYS A 107 6.62 -15.20 -9.98
C LYS A 107 5.78 -15.36 -8.71
N LEU A 108 6.36 -15.14 -7.54
CA LEU A 108 5.63 -15.20 -6.27
C LEU A 108 4.54 -14.13 -6.20
N GLN A 109 4.82 -12.90 -6.63
CA GLN A 109 3.84 -11.83 -6.67
C GLN A 109 2.65 -12.19 -7.57
N GLN A 110 2.92 -12.71 -8.77
CA GLN A 110 1.88 -13.18 -9.68
C GLN A 110 1.07 -14.34 -9.11
N GLU A 111 1.71 -15.28 -8.40
CA GLU A 111 1.05 -16.43 -7.79
C GLU A 111 0.12 -16.03 -6.64
N TYR A 112 0.56 -15.12 -5.77
CA TYR A 112 -0.16 -14.77 -4.54
C TYR A 112 -1.06 -13.56 -4.67
N PHE A 113 -0.70 -12.58 -5.52
CA PHE A 113 -1.46 -11.34 -5.69
C PHE A 113 -2.14 -11.22 -7.06
N GLY A 114 -1.73 -12.04 -8.05
CA GLY A 114 -2.23 -11.94 -9.42
C GLY A 114 -1.69 -10.77 -10.24
N TYR A 115 -0.74 -10.01 -9.68
CA TYR A 115 -0.08 -8.86 -10.34
C TYR A 115 1.33 -8.66 -9.77
N SER A 116 2.17 -7.88 -10.51
CA SER A 116 3.49 -7.47 -10.03
C SER A 116 3.35 -6.21 -9.15
N LEU A 117 3.88 -6.27 -7.94
CA LEU A 117 3.97 -5.09 -7.05
C LEU A 117 4.99 -4.07 -7.59
N PHE A 118 5.96 -4.51 -8.38
CA PHE A 118 6.96 -3.64 -9.00
C PHE A 118 6.35 -2.65 -10.00
N ASP A 119 5.20 -2.98 -10.60
CA ASP A 119 4.48 -2.09 -11.52
C ASP A 119 3.97 -0.81 -10.85
N TYR A 120 3.89 -0.81 -9.52
CA TYR A 120 3.42 0.32 -8.72
C TYR A 120 4.55 1.10 -8.02
N VAL A 121 5.80 0.71 -8.23
CA VAL A 121 6.96 1.48 -7.71
C VAL A 121 7.14 2.71 -8.58
N PRO A 122 7.29 3.92 -8.00
CA PRO A 122 7.50 5.14 -8.78
C PRO A 122 8.72 5.03 -9.69
N GLU A 123 8.61 5.52 -10.92
CA GLU A 123 9.71 5.50 -11.88
C GLU A 123 10.92 6.26 -11.34
N GLY A 124 12.08 5.60 -11.33
CA GLY A 124 13.32 6.17 -10.83
C GLY A 124 13.49 6.14 -9.32
N TYR A 125 12.54 5.54 -8.57
CA TYR A 125 12.67 5.36 -7.14
C TYR A 125 13.92 4.56 -6.78
N GLN A 126 14.69 5.07 -5.80
CA GLN A 126 15.82 4.38 -5.22
C GLN A 126 15.61 4.18 -3.72
N ILE A 127 16.23 3.14 -3.17
CA ILE A 127 16.20 2.86 -1.73
C ILE A 127 16.68 4.08 -0.95
N GLY A 128 15.82 4.61 -0.07
CA GLY A 128 16.10 5.79 0.75
C GLY A 128 15.54 7.10 0.21
N ASP A 129 14.92 7.09 -0.96
CA ASP A 129 14.18 8.25 -1.45
C ASP A 129 12.95 8.53 -0.58
N GLU A 130 12.63 9.81 -0.40
CA GLU A 130 11.35 10.21 0.18
C GLU A 130 10.24 10.05 -0.88
N LEU A 131 9.12 9.47 -0.47
CA LEU A 131 7.93 9.33 -1.30
C LEU A 131 7.10 10.61 -1.32
#